data_cd81ade48a00f859b473139492470017
#
_entry.id   cd81ade48a00f859b473139492470017
#
_cell.length_a   1.000
_cell.length_b   1.000
_cell.length_c   1.000
_cell.angle_alpha   90.00
_cell.angle_beta   90.00
_cell.angle_gamma   90.00
#
_symmetry.space_group_name_H-M   'P 1'
#
loop_
_entity.id
_entity.type
_entity.pdbx_description
1 polymer ?
#
loop_
_entity_poly.entity_id
_entity_poly.type
_entity_poly.pdbx_seq_one_letter_code
_entity_poly.pdbx_strand_id
1 'polypeptide(L)'
;MNSISQTAKIKENVNIGSYTVIEDDVVIGSNVSIGNNVTIHSGTKIGDNVYIESNAVIGRQPRLAKTSTLKISQPMAALEIGSDTIVGTGAVLYAGTVIGSGCLIGDTAIVRESCTIGDNVIVGTGTIVENSVNIGQRTKI
;
A
#
# COMPACT_ATOMS: atom_id res chain seq x y z
N MET A 1 -0.11 4.32 -21.12
CA MET A 1 1.35 4.07 -20.99
C MET A 1 1.69 3.80 -19.55
N ASN A 2 2.48 2.81 -19.28
CA ASN A 2 2.91 2.46 -17.92
C ASN A 2 4.43 2.53 -17.83
N SER A 3 4.93 2.77 -16.62
CA SER A 3 6.35 2.70 -16.30
C SER A 3 6.55 1.58 -15.30
N ILE A 4 7.11 0.46 -15.74
CA ILE A 4 7.31 -0.71 -14.89
C ILE A 4 8.80 -1.02 -14.86
N SER A 5 9.38 -1.03 -13.66
CA SER A 5 10.80 -1.35 -13.49
C SER A 5 11.12 -2.76 -13.95
N GLN A 6 12.29 -2.93 -14.54
CA GLN A 6 12.79 -4.25 -14.95
C GLN A 6 13.06 -5.17 -13.75
N THR A 7 13.28 -4.62 -12.57
CA THR A 7 13.53 -5.42 -11.36
C THR A 7 12.25 -5.80 -10.62
N ALA A 8 11.10 -5.29 -11.05
CA ALA A 8 9.82 -5.70 -10.47
C ALA A 8 9.51 -7.16 -10.82
N LYS A 9 8.99 -7.89 -9.84
CA LYS A 9 8.59 -9.28 -10.01
C LYS A 9 7.08 -9.37 -9.96
N ILE A 10 6.47 -9.64 -11.11
CA ILE A 10 5.02 -9.66 -11.26
C ILE A 10 4.62 -11.08 -11.67
N LYS A 11 3.78 -11.69 -10.86
CA LYS A 11 3.30 -13.04 -11.13
C LYS A 11 2.21 -13.02 -12.21
N GLU A 12 1.50 -14.14 -12.36
CA GLU A 12 0.56 -14.32 -13.44
C GLU A 12 -0.79 -13.65 -13.20
N ASN A 13 -1.52 -13.37 -14.28
CA ASN A 13 -2.86 -12.78 -14.25
C ASN A 13 -2.93 -11.45 -13.52
N VAL A 14 -1.94 -10.59 -13.72
CA VAL A 14 -1.94 -9.24 -13.18
C VAL A 14 -2.43 -8.27 -14.24
N ASN A 15 -3.48 -7.53 -13.91
CA ASN A 15 -4.02 -6.47 -14.76
C ASN A 15 -3.54 -5.12 -14.25
N ILE A 16 -2.97 -4.32 -15.13
CA ILE A 16 -2.45 -2.99 -14.78
C ILE A 16 -3.09 -1.98 -15.71
N GLY A 17 -3.73 -0.99 -15.12
CA GLY A 17 -4.36 0.11 -15.85
C GLY A 17 -3.33 1.03 -16.49
N SER A 18 -3.78 2.18 -16.98
CA SER A 18 -2.94 3.13 -17.69
C SER A 18 -2.27 4.12 -16.75
N TYR A 19 -1.08 4.59 -17.14
CA TYR A 19 -0.30 5.61 -16.41
C TYR A 19 0.06 5.20 -14.99
N THR A 20 0.24 3.90 -14.76
CA THR A 20 0.69 3.34 -13.49
C THR A 20 2.21 3.23 -13.50
N VAL A 21 2.81 3.54 -12.35
CA VAL A 21 4.26 3.46 -12.14
C VAL A 21 4.54 2.39 -11.10
N ILE A 22 5.37 1.43 -11.47
CA ILE A 22 5.85 0.37 -10.57
C ILE A 22 7.36 0.49 -10.49
N GLU A 23 7.86 0.81 -9.31
CA GLU A 23 9.27 1.08 -9.08
C GLU A 23 10.09 -0.20 -8.83
N ASP A 24 11.36 -0.03 -8.53
CA ASP A 24 12.32 -1.13 -8.42
C ASP A 24 11.94 -2.10 -7.30
N ASP A 25 12.21 -3.37 -7.52
CA ASP A 25 12.12 -4.44 -6.53
C ASP A 25 10.71 -4.64 -5.94
N VAL A 26 9.68 -4.12 -6.59
CA VAL A 26 8.30 -4.39 -6.22
C VAL A 26 7.97 -5.84 -6.54
N VAL A 27 7.27 -6.50 -5.62
CA VAL A 27 6.81 -7.88 -5.79
C VAL A 27 5.29 -7.89 -5.80
N ILE A 28 4.69 -8.38 -6.86
CA ILE A 28 3.23 -8.45 -7.02
C ILE A 28 2.83 -9.91 -7.21
N GLY A 29 1.91 -10.37 -6.38
CA GLY A 29 1.38 -11.73 -6.43
C GLY A 29 0.52 -11.98 -7.65
N SER A 30 -0.10 -13.14 -7.69
CA SER A 30 -0.97 -13.56 -8.79
C SER A 30 -2.38 -12.98 -8.66
N ASN A 31 -3.06 -12.80 -9.80
CA ASN A 31 -4.46 -12.36 -9.85
C ASN A 31 -4.69 -10.98 -9.20
N VAL A 32 -3.72 -10.10 -9.31
CA VAL A 32 -3.81 -8.73 -8.78
C VAL A 32 -4.35 -7.81 -9.86
N SER A 33 -5.26 -6.92 -9.47
CA SER A 33 -5.78 -5.88 -10.35
C SER A 33 -5.33 -4.51 -9.83
N ILE A 34 -4.72 -3.73 -10.70
CA ILE A 34 -4.22 -2.40 -10.40
C ILE A 34 -4.88 -1.43 -11.37
N GLY A 35 -5.46 -0.36 -10.83
CA GLY A 35 -6.16 0.64 -11.60
C GLY A 35 -5.24 1.58 -12.37
N ASN A 36 -5.79 2.74 -12.74
CA ASN A 36 -5.07 3.77 -13.47
C ASN A 36 -4.38 4.74 -12.51
N ASN A 37 -3.28 5.35 -12.96
CA ASN A 37 -2.57 6.37 -12.18
C ASN A 37 -2.18 5.91 -10.78
N VAL A 38 -1.82 4.65 -10.62
CA VAL A 38 -1.33 4.12 -9.35
C VAL A 38 0.19 4.24 -9.33
N THR A 39 0.74 4.63 -8.19
CA THR A 39 2.19 4.59 -7.98
C THR A 39 2.49 3.56 -6.91
N ILE A 40 3.32 2.58 -7.26
CA ILE A 40 3.79 1.57 -6.32
C ILE A 40 5.28 1.80 -6.12
N HIS A 41 5.64 2.23 -4.93
CA HIS A 41 7.02 2.60 -4.59
C HIS A 41 7.90 1.38 -4.34
N SER A 42 9.20 1.61 -4.48
CA SER A 42 10.24 0.57 -4.44
C SER A 42 10.10 -0.39 -3.26
N GLY A 43 10.31 -1.66 -3.54
CA GLY A 43 10.36 -2.72 -2.55
C GLY A 43 9.01 -3.20 -2.03
N THR A 44 7.90 -2.53 -2.36
CA THR A 44 6.56 -2.91 -1.89
C THR A 44 6.24 -4.35 -2.25
N LYS A 45 5.66 -5.06 -1.30
CA LYS A 45 5.25 -6.46 -1.49
C LYS A 45 3.74 -6.57 -1.43
N ILE A 46 3.15 -7.09 -2.48
CA ILE A 46 1.70 -7.24 -2.63
C ILE A 46 1.40 -8.72 -2.80
N GLY A 47 0.51 -9.25 -1.97
CA GLY A 47 0.08 -10.64 -2.01
C GLY A 47 -0.80 -10.97 -3.21
N ASP A 48 -1.42 -12.14 -3.17
CA ASP A 48 -2.29 -12.59 -4.25
C ASP A 48 -3.70 -12.02 -4.11
N ASN A 49 -4.43 -11.93 -5.24
CA ASN A 49 -5.84 -11.56 -5.27
C ASN A 49 -6.10 -10.17 -4.65
N VAL A 50 -5.16 -9.25 -4.78
CA VAL A 50 -5.29 -7.89 -4.26
C VAL A 50 -5.89 -6.99 -5.33
N TYR A 51 -6.81 -6.10 -4.93
CA TYR A 51 -7.33 -5.03 -5.78
C TYR A 51 -6.77 -3.70 -5.29
N ILE A 52 -6.18 -2.95 -6.21
CA ILE A 52 -5.73 -1.59 -5.94
C ILE A 52 -6.43 -0.67 -6.92
N GLU A 53 -7.29 0.18 -6.40
CA GLU A 53 -8.10 1.07 -7.22
C GLU A 53 -7.29 2.26 -7.73
N SER A 54 -7.86 2.99 -8.67
CA SER A 54 -7.18 4.10 -9.35
C SER A 54 -6.76 5.21 -8.40
N ASN A 55 -5.67 5.86 -8.75
CA ASN A 55 -5.11 7.01 -8.02
C ASN A 55 -4.55 6.69 -6.63
N ALA A 56 -4.41 5.42 -6.27
CA ALA A 56 -3.79 5.04 -5.01
C ALA A 56 -2.27 5.27 -5.06
N VAL A 57 -1.69 5.58 -3.91
CA VAL A 57 -0.25 5.72 -3.71
C VAL A 57 0.19 4.67 -2.71
N ILE A 58 1.03 3.77 -3.14
CA ILE A 58 1.34 2.53 -2.42
C ILE A 58 2.82 2.52 -2.04
N GLY A 59 3.11 2.53 -0.75
CA GLY A 59 4.49 2.38 -0.26
C GLY A 59 5.29 3.68 -0.17
N ARG A 60 4.61 4.82 -0.03
CA ARG A 60 5.26 6.12 0.04
C ARG A 60 6.20 6.21 1.25
N GLN A 61 7.44 6.71 1.03
CA GLN A 61 8.34 7.02 2.13
C GLN A 61 7.88 8.31 2.81
N PRO A 62 7.86 8.35 4.16
CA PRO A 62 7.49 9.57 4.87
C PRO A 62 8.57 10.62 4.73
N ARG A 63 8.15 11.88 4.74
CA ARG A 63 9.04 13.03 4.76
C ARG A 63 8.74 13.84 5.99
N LEU A 64 9.77 14.16 6.77
CA LEU A 64 9.61 14.96 7.96
C LEU A 64 9.75 16.45 7.62
N ALA A 65 8.92 17.27 8.27
CA ALA A 65 9.10 18.70 8.22
C ALA A 65 10.42 19.08 8.90
N LYS A 66 11.03 20.16 8.47
CA LYS A 66 12.29 20.65 9.04
C LYS A 66 12.22 20.85 10.56
N THR A 67 11.04 21.21 11.05
CA THR A 67 10.78 21.49 12.47
C THR A 67 10.28 20.28 13.24
N SER A 68 10.16 19.12 12.60
CA SER A 68 9.65 17.91 13.26
C SER A 68 10.61 17.43 14.33
N THR A 69 10.05 16.99 15.46
CA THR A 69 10.81 16.33 16.53
C THR A 69 10.85 14.81 16.35
N LEU A 70 10.07 14.27 15.40
CA LEU A 70 10.08 12.84 15.10
C LEU A 70 11.41 12.46 14.45
N LYS A 71 11.92 11.31 14.84
CA LYS A 71 13.08 10.68 14.21
C LYS A 71 12.65 9.36 13.63
N ILE A 72 12.90 9.16 12.33
CA ILE A 72 12.59 7.92 11.65
C ILE A 72 13.82 7.43 10.90
N SER A 73 13.92 6.10 10.75
CA SER A 73 14.93 5.50 9.90
C SER A 73 14.56 5.76 8.44
N GLN A 74 15.53 6.21 7.64
CA GLN A 74 15.36 6.43 6.21
C GLN A 74 16.35 5.58 5.43
N PRO A 75 15.88 4.80 4.45
CA PRO A 75 14.48 4.55 4.11
C PRO A 75 13.84 3.59 5.13
N MET A 76 12.53 3.69 5.27
CA MET A 76 11.79 2.73 6.06
C MET A 76 11.69 1.39 5.32
N ALA A 77 11.40 0.32 6.06
CA ALA A 77 11.12 -0.97 5.45
C ALA A 77 9.96 -0.85 4.45
N ALA A 78 9.95 -1.70 3.44
CA ALA A 78 8.91 -1.67 2.43
C ALA A 78 7.53 -1.97 3.02
N LEU A 79 6.50 -1.40 2.41
CA LEU A 79 5.11 -1.74 2.70
C LEU A 79 4.84 -3.18 2.29
N GLU A 80 4.09 -3.90 3.11
CA GLU A 80 3.59 -5.23 2.79
C GLU A 80 2.07 -5.23 2.84
N ILE A 81 1.43 -5.78 1.80
CA ILE A 81 -0.02 -5.93 1.70
C ILE A 81 -0.33 -7.41 1.57
N GLY A 82 -1.10 -7.95 2.50
CA GLY A 82 -1.52 -9.34 2.49
C GLY A 82 -2.50 -9.66 1.38
N SER A 83 -2.67 -10.96 1.11
CA SER A 83 -3.56 -11.45 0.05
C SER A 83 -5.02 -11.07 0.31
N ASP A 84 -5.82 -11.03 -0.75
CA ASP A 84 -7.27 -10.79 -0.68
C ASP A 84 -7.64 -9.42 -0.08
N THR A 85 -6.74 -8.46 -0.11
CA THR A 85 -6.95 -7.10 0.39
C THR A 85 -7.39 -6.19 -0.74
N ILE A 86 -8.28 -5.26 -0.42
CA ILE A 86 -8.77 -4.24 -1.34
C ILE A 86 -8.28 -2.88 -0.87
N VAL A 87 -7.66 -2.14 -1.77
CA VAL A 87 -7.19 -0.77 -1.51
C VAL A 87 -8.01 0.18 -2.37
N GLY A 88 -8.71 1.08 -1.72
CA GLY A 88 -9.66 1.98 -2.37
C GLY A 88 -9.04 3.09 -3.19
N THR A 89 -9.89 3.76 -3.94
CA THR A 89 -9.51 4.87 -4.82
C THR A 89 -8.87 6.00 -4.03
N GLY A 90 -7.72 6.44 -4.48
CA GLY A 90 -7.03 7.58 -3.85
C GLY A 90 -6.46 7.30 -2.47
N ALA A 91 -6.45 6.06 -2.00
CA ALA A 91 -5.84 5.70 -0.73
C ALA A 91 -4.33 5.93 -0.77
N VAL A 92 -3.75 6.29 0.36
CA VAL A 92 -2.30 6.50 0.49
C VAL A 92 -1.78 5.60 1.60
N LEU A 93 -0.92 4.67 1.23
CA LEU A 93 -0.31 3.74 2.18
C LEU A 93 1.20 4.02 2.24
N TYR A 94 1.71 4.16 3.44
CA TYR A 94 3.13 4.48 3.65
C TYR A 94 3.99 3.23 3.84
N ALA A 95 5.24 3.36 3.50
CA ALA A 95 6.28 2.37 3.82
C ALA A 95 6.39 2.16 5.34
N GLY A 96 7.02 1.07 5.74
CA GLY A 96 7.15 0.71 7.15
C GLY A 96 5.91 0.08 7.76
N THR A 97 4.84 -0.08 6.99
CA THR A 97 3.57 -0.61 7.44
C THR A 97 3.36 -2.03 6.91
N VAL A 98 2.73 -2.86 7.72
CA VAL A 98 2.30 -4.20 7.33
C VAL A 98 0.78 -4.26 7.41
N ILE A 99 0.15 -4.58 6.29
CA ILE A 99 -1.30 -4.76 6.19
C ILE A 99 -1.57 -6.25 5.99
N GLY A 100 -2.42 -6.80 6.82
CA GLY A 100 -2.77 -8.22 6.79
C GLY A 100 -3.58 -8.61 5.57
N SER A 101 -4.07 -9.84 5.60
CA SER A 101 -4.89 -10.41 4.52
C SER A 101 -6.37 -10.11 4.74
N GLY A 102 -7.13 -10.06 3.65
CA GLY A 102 -8.58 -9.90 3.72
C GLY A 102 -9.04 -8.52 4.21
N CYS A 103 -8.19 -7.52 4.13
CA CYS A 103 -8.51 -6.16 4.57
C CYS A 103 -9.23 -5.36 3.50
N LEU A 104 -9.95 -4.34 3.95
CA LEU A 104 -10.47 -3.28 3.09
C LEU A 104 -9.92 -1.95 3.58
N ILE A 105 -9.15 -1.29 2.73
CA ILE A 105 -8.71 0.09 2.96
C ILE A 105 -9.60 0.97 2.10
N GLY A 106 -10.43 1.77 2.75
CA GLY A 106 -11.46 2.55 2.05
C GLY A 106 -10.92 3.64 1.15
N ASP A 107 -11.79 4.18 0.31
CA ASP A 107 -11.43 5.26 -0.59
C ASP A 107 -10.87 6.45 0.20
N THR A 108 -9.84 7.07 -0.31
CA THR A 108 -9.17 8.23 0.28
C THR A 108 -8.63 8.03 1.71
N ALA A 109 -8.63 6.81 2.22
CA ALA A 109 -8.02 6.51 3.51
C ALA A 109 -6.50 6.66 3.44
N ILE A 110 -5.92 7.02 4.57
CA ILE A 110 -4.46 7.18 4.69
C ILE A 110 -3.98 6.29 5.84
N VAL A 111 -3.02 5.44 5.57
CA VAL A 111 -2.35 4.66 6.61
C VAL A 111 -0.88 5.08 6.62
N ARG A 112 -0.46 5.74 7.71
CA ARG A 112 0.89 6.26 7.85
C ARG A 112 1.90 5.14 8.10
N GLU A 113 3.15 5.54 8.29
CA GLU A 113 4.28 4.62 8.46
C GLU A 113 4.26 3.87 9.79
N SER A 114 4.93 2.75 9.82
CA SER A 114 5.16 1.94 11.03
C SER A 114 3.88 1.43 11.70
N CYS A 115 2.83 1.24 10.92
CA CYS A 115 1.59 0.65 11.39
C CYS A 115 1.58 -0.86 11.19
N THR A 116 0.81 -1.54 12.02
CA THR A 116 0.50 -2.96 11.84
C THR A 116 -1.02 -3.11 11.81
N ILE A 117 -1.55 -3.51 10.69
CA ILE A 117 -2.98 -3.73 10.48
C ILE A 117 -3.20 -5.23 10.39
N GLY A 118 -3.97 -5.79 11.32
CA GLY A 118 -4.25 -7.22 11.37
C GLY A 118 -5.11 -7.70 10.21
N ASP A 119 -5.39 -9.00 10.18
CA ASP A 119 -6.21 -9.59 9.13
C ASP A 119 -7.67 -9.17 9.25
N ASN A 120 -8.35 -9.11 8.12
CA ASN A 120 -9.80 -8.84 8.04
C ASN A 120 -10.21 -7.53 8.72
N VAL A 121 -9.36 -6.53 8.64
CA VAL A 121 -9.63 -5.18 9.16
C VAL A 121 -10.28 -4.35 8.06
N ILE A 122 -11.25 -3.53 8.45
CA ILE A 122 -11.82 -2.51 7.57
C ILE A 122 -11.40 -1.14 8.08
N VAL A 123 -10.66 -0.42 7.25
CA VAL A 123 -10.36 1.00 7.45
C VAL A 123 -11.34 1.77 6.57
N GLY A 124 -12.27 2.49 7.18
CA GLY A 124 -13.35 3.15 6.44
C GLY A 124 -12.87 4.28 5.54
N THR A 125 -13.77 4.70 4.66
CA THR A 125 -13.54 5.80 3.72
C THR A 125 -13.07 7.06 4.45
N GLY A 126 -12.00 7.67 3.95
CA GLY A 126 -11.48 8.93 4.51
C GLY A 126 -10.83 8.82 5.88
N THR A 127 -10.70 7.62 6.42
CA THR A 127 -10.05 7.40 7.72
C THR A 127 -8.56 7.68 7.62
N ILE A 128 -8.01 8.31 8.64
CA ILE A 128 -6.56 8.53 8.77
C ILE A 128 -6.05 7.69 9.92
N VAL A 129 -5.15 6.77 9.61
CA VAL A 129 -4.41 6.00 10.60
C VAL A 129 -3.02 6.62 10.71
N GLU A 130 -2.76 7.26 11.84
CA GLU A 130 -1.49 7.90 12.08
C GLU A 130 -0.36 6.90 12.27
N ASN A 131 0.88 7.38 12.31
CA ASN A 131 2.04 6.52 12.42
C ASN A 131 2.05 5.69 13.70
N SER A 132 2.68 4.53 13.62
CA SER A 132 2.93 3.65 14.77
C SER A 132 1.66 3.15 15.45
N VAL A 133 0.56 3.03 14.70
CA VAL A 133 -0.71 2.49 15.20
C VAL A 133 -0.80 1.00 14.91
N ASN A 134 -1.27 0.24 15.89
CA ASN A 134 -1.58 -1.16 15.73
C ASN A 134 -3.08 -1.35 15.76
N ILE A 135 -3.63 -1.99 14.74
CA ILE A 135 -5.06 -2.33 14.67
C ILE A 135 -5.17 -3.86 14.68
N GLY A 136 -5.86 -4.40 15.67
CA GLY A 136 -6.05 -5.83 15.80
C GLY A 136 -6.95 -6.40 14.71
N GLN A 137 -6.86 -7.71 14.49
CA GLN A 137 -7.64 -8.39 13.45
C GLN A 137 -9.14 -8.20 13.66
N ARG A 138 -9.88 -8.21 12.55
CA ARG A 138 -11.34 -8.09 12.50
C ARG A 138 -11.91 -6.79 13.07
N THR A 139 -11.08 -5.77 13.17
CA THR A 139 -11.50 -4.44 13.61
C THR A 139 -12.09 -3.66 12.42
N LYS A 140 -13.14 -2.91 12.69
CA LYS A 140 -13.75 -1.98 11.72
C LYS A 140 -13.69 -0.57 12.28
N ILE A 141 -13.13 0.33 11.49
CA ILE A 141 -13.01 1.74 11.87
C ILE A 141 -13.47 2.66 10.74
#